data_1575aaceb69689101d7a39e399a35d9f
#
_entry.id   1575aaceb69689101d7a39e399a35d9f
#
_cell.length_a   1.000
_cell.length_b   1.000
_cell.length_c   1.000
_cell.angle_alpha   90.00
_cell.angle_beta   90.00
_cell.angle_gamma   90.00
#
_symmetry.space_group_name_H-M   'P 1'
#
loop_
_entity.id
_entity.type
_entity.pdbx_description
1 polymer ?
#
loop_
_entity_poly.entity_id
_entity_poly.type
_entity_poly.pdbx_seq_one_letter_code
_entity_poly.pdbx_strand_id
1 'polypeptide(L)'
;MAGLNETPRGNRIHIAFFGLRNAGKSTLVNAFTGQQIAIVSDVPGTTTDPVSKAMEILPLGPCLVTDTAGLDDEGELGEMRVEKTLKVLESVDIAVWVWGKADGLVPDKRSGDRFPVFAAECRKRGVVVLEYKRGEDVEGLKKKIAAVKLEERMPGLLDGLVKKGDRVLCVVPIDESAPKGRLILPQQQVIRECLDKGLVVTVCQPSEVPSALCLVPSAARPESVPYQLVITDSQAFGKVKGLLPVPATRGASGTVVRLTSFSILFARQKGDLQEFVKGLEAIESLKDGDTVLVAEGCTHHRQCNDIGTVKIPKALEKLSGKKLKFEFVSGTDFPDFCVSLTSGLETASPFFHPSLIVHCGGCMLTRREMLRRIALAKEAGVPIVNYGLVLAMANGLKVEDVLI
;
A
#
# COMPACT_ATOMS: atom_id res chain seq x y z
N MET A 1 -15.00 -0.81 11.86
CA MET A 1 -13.93 0.20 11.65
C MET A 1 -12.75 -0.21 12.52
N ALA A 2 -11.56 -0.34 11.95
CA ALA A 2 -10.35 -0.60 12.72
C ALA A 2 -10.13 0.54 13.72
N GLY A 3 -9.76 0.22 14.96
CA GLY A 3 -9.48 1.22 15.99
C GLY A 3 -8.28 2.08 15.61
N LEU A 4 -8.23 3.32 16.10
CA LEU A 4 -7.14 4.28 15.83
C LEU A 4 -5.74 3.78 16.25
N ASN A 5 -5.70 2.77 17.13
CA ASN A 5 -4.47 2.17 17.67
C ASN A 5 -4.07 0.87 16.95
N GLU A 6 -4.79 0.47 15.91
CA GLU A 6 -4.49 -0.75 15.17
C GLU A 6 -3.53 -0.47 14.02
N THR A 7 -2.53 -1.35 13.86
CA THR A 7 -1.65 -1.30 12.69
C THR A 7 -2.45 -1.45 11.40
N PRO A 8 -2.29 -0.56 10.42
CA PRO A 8 -3.00 -0.62 9.16
C PRO A 8 -2.79 -1.97 8.44
N ARG A 9 -3.81 -2.44 7.73
CA ARG A 9 -3.74 -3.70 6.99
C ARG A 9 -2.52 -3.77 6.08
N GLY A 10 -2.24 -2.73 5.33
CA GLY A 10 -1.11 -2.67 4.40
C GLY A 10 0.28 -2.61 5.03
N ASN A 11 0.37 -2.52 6.37
CA ASN A 11 1.62 -2.51 7.13
C ASN A 11 1.80 -3.79 7.98
N ARG A 12 0.83 -4.73 7.88
CA ARG A 12 0.91 -6.04 8.53
C ARG A 12 1.63 -7.02 7.63
N ILE A 13 2.27 -8.02 8.21
CA ILE A 13 2.79 -9.18 7.48
C ILE A 13 1.60 -10.09 7.17
N HIS A 14 1.39 -10.37 5.90
CA HIS A 14 0.28 -11.19 5.43
C HIS A 14 0.70 -12.66 5.36
N ILE A 15 0.00 -13.50 6.13
CA ILE A 15 0.22 -14.95 6.20
C ILE A 15 -1.07 -15.61 5.71
N ALA A 16 -0.98 -16.47 4.71
CA ALA A 16 -2.17 -17.20 4.24
C ALA A 16 -1.93 -18.70 4.19
N PHE A 17 -2.99 -19.45 4.47
CA PHE A 17 -2.98 -20.90 4.55
C PHE A 17 -3.60 -21.49 3.29
N PHE A 18 -2.79 -22.25 2.53
CA PHE A 18 -3.14 -22.88 1.26
C PHE A 18 -3.12 -24.38 1.37
N GLY A 19 -3.76 -25.06 0.43
CA GLY A 19 -3.79 -26.50 0.34
C GLY A 19 -5.08 -26.98 -0.30
N LEU A 20 -5.23 -28.29 -0.48
CA LEU A 20 -6.41 -28.89 -1.07
C LEU A 20 -7.63 -28.72 -0.16
N ARG A 21 -8.79 -28.99 -0.73
CA ARG A 21 -10.07 -29.08 0.01
C ARG A 21 -9.94 -30.13 1.12
N ASN A 22 -10.51 -29.88 2.29
CA ASN A 22 -10.44 -30.75 3.47
C ASN A 22 -9.04 -31.02 4.05
N ALA A 23 -8.01 -30.30 3.62
CA ALA A 23 -6.67 -30.40 4.20
C ALA A 23 -6.60 -29.98 5.69
N GLY A 24 -7.64 -29.30 6.19
CA GLY A 24 -7.71 -28.82 7.57
C GLY A 24 -7.22 -27.40 7.74
N LYS A 25 -7.21 -26.58 6.68
CA LYS A 25 -6.77 -25.17 6.71
C LYS A 25 -7.53 -24.37 7.77
N SER A 26 -8.85 -24.35 7.71
CA SER A 26 -9.71 -23.60 8.65
C SER A 26 -9.51 -24.06 10.11
N THR A 27 -9.37 -25.35 10.34
CA THR A 27 -9.06 -25.91 11.66
C THR A 27 -7.69 -25.41 12.14
N LEU A 28 -6.68 -25.41 11.26
CA LEU A 28 -5.34 -24.92 11.59
C LEU A 28 -5.37 -23.41 11.86
N VAL A 29 -6.07 -22.61 11.04
CA VAL A 29 -6.21 -21.16 11.25
C VAL A 29 -6.86 -20.86 12.61
N ASN A 30 -7.91 -21.58 12.98
CA ASN A 30 -8.55 -21.42 14.30
C ASN A 30 -7.59 -21.78 15.44
N ALA A 31 -6.85 -22.88 15.33
CA ALA A 31 -5.86 -23.28 16.33
C ALA A 31 -4.68 -22.29 16.37
N PHE A 32 -4.21 -21.82 15.23
CA PHE A 32 -3.11 -20.87 15.10
C PHE A 32 -3.45 -19.51 15.74
N THR A 33 -4.67 -19.02 15.51
CA THR A 33 -5.13 -17.71 16.04
C THR A 33 -5.70 -17.80 17.46
N GLY A 34 -5.95 -19.00 17.96
CA GLY A 34 -6.60 -19.23 19.26
C GLY A 34 -8.07 -18.79 19.29
N GLN A 35 -8.74 -18.67 18.13
CA GLN A 35 -10.12 -18.20 18.01
C GLN A 35 -10.85 -18.92 16.87
N GLN A 36 -12.16 -19.09 17.02
CA GLN A 36 -13.03 -19.63 15.95
C GLN A 36 -13.36 -18.53 14.94
N ILE A 37 -12.49 -18.35 13.94
CA ILE A 37 -12.64 -17.33 12.90
C ILE A 37 -13.18 -17.93 11.62
N ALA A 38 -12.64 -19.09 11.25
CA ALA A 38 -13.05 -19.81 10.06
C ALA A 38 -14.16 -20.79 10.43
N ILE A 39 -15.18 -20.88 9.57
CA ILE A 39 -16.27 -21.86 9.74
C ILE A 39 -15.70 -23.23 9.39
N VAL A 40 -15.62 -24.09 10.40
CA VAL A 40 -15.29 -25.50 10.21
C VAL A 40 -16.59 -26.25 9.99
N SER A 41 -16.78 -26.86 8.83
CA SER A 41 -17.94 -27.68 8.48
C SER A 41 -17.45 -28.98 7.85
N ASP A 42 -18.16 -30.07 8.14
CA ASP A 42 -17.94 -31.34 7.47
C ASP A 42 -18.46 -31.34 6.02
N VAL A 43 -19.20 -30.29 5.63
CA VAL A 43 -19.66 -30.10 4.25
C VAL A 43 -18.53 -29.54 3.41
N PRO A 44 -18.13 -30.22 2.33
CA PRO A 44 -17.06 -29.78 1.45
C PRO A 44 -17.36 -28.43 0.77
N GLY A 45 -16.37 -27.51 0.73
CA GLY A 45 -16.51 -26.22 0.06
C GLY A 45 -17.20 -25.11 0.89
N THR A 46 -17.17 -25.20 2.22
CA THR A 46 -17.82 -24.23 3.12
C THR A 46 -17.13 -22.86 3.11
N THR A 47 -15.82 -22.80 2.92
CA THR A 47 -15.08 -21.54 2.82
C THR A 47 -15.17 -21.01 1.39
N THR A 48 -16.03 -20.02 1.17
CA THR A 48 -16.25 -19.39 -0.14
C THR A 48 -15.39 -18.17 -0.35
N ASP A 49 -15.19 -17.36 0.69
CA ASP A 49 -14.38 -16.13 0.65
C ASP A 49 -13.26 -16.19 1.66
N PRO A 50 -12.06 -15.61 1.34
CA PRO A 50 -10.96 -15.56 2.27
C PRO A 50 -11.32 -14.81 3.54
N VAL A 51 -11.16 -15.45 4.70
CA VAL A 51 -11.41 -14.83 6.01
C VAL A 51 -10.08 -14.43 6.62
N SER A 52 -9.94 -13.16 6.96
CA SER A 52 -8.69 -12.61 7.49
C SER A 52 -8.83 -12.12 8.92
N LYS A 53 -7.78 -12.35 9.73
CA LYS A 53 -7.68 -11.85 11.11
C LYS A 53 -6.33 -11.24 11.41
N ALA A 54 -6.39 -10.11 12.11
CA ALA A 54 -5.22 -9.45 12.67
C ALA A 54 -4.75 -10.13 13.96
N MET A 55 -3.45 -10.38 14.10
CA MET A 55 -2.81 -10.85 15.31
C MET A 55 -1.37 -10.34 15.38
N GLU A 56 -0.71 -10.52 16.51
CA GLU A 56 0.70 -10.19 16.70
C GLU A 56 1.52 -11.47 16.89
N ILE A 57 2.64 -11.58 16.18
CA ILE A 57 3.58 -12.71 16.26
C ILE A 57 4.96 -12.13 16.52
N LEU A 58 5.48 -12.25 17.75
CA LEU A 58 6.81 -11.78 18.08
C LEU A 58 7.89 -12.77 17.60
N PRO A 59 9.03 -12.30 17.05
CA PRO A 59 9.44 -10.89 16.86
C PRO A 59 8.98 -10.24 15.51
N LEU A 60 8.16 -10.91 14.71
CA LEU A 60 7.69 -10.37 13.41
C LEU A 60 6.85 -9.09 13.57
N GLY A 61 6.04 -9.01 14.65
CA GLY A 61 5.12 -7.92 14.90
C GLY A 61 3.71 -8.17 14.36
N PRO A 62 2.99 -7.11 13.93
CA PRO A 62 1.61 -7.19 13.49
C PRO A 62 1.45 -8.02 12.22
N CYS A 63 0.61 -9.05 12.27
CA CYS A 63 0.33 -9.96 11.17
C CYS A 63 -1.17 -9.94 10.79
N LEU A 64 -1.45 -10.34 9.56
CA LEU A 64 -2.79 -10.64 9.07
C LEU A 64 -2.82 -12.10 8.62
N VAL A 65 -3.59 -12.93 9.30
CA VAL A 65 -3.74 -14.36 9.01
C VAL A 65 -4.99 -14.57 8.18
N THR A 66 -4.86 -15.26 7.05
CA THR A 66 -5.94 -15.48 6.09
C THR A 66 -6.16 -16.97 5.84
N ASP A 67 -7.40 -17.42 6.02
CA ASP A 67 -7.88 -18.73 5.55
C ASP A 67 -8.29 -18.63 4.08
N THR A 68 -7.94 -19.64 3.26
CA THR A 68 -8.28 -19.66 1.83
C THR A 68 -9.11 -20.88 1.45
N ALA A 69 -9.84 -20.80 0.36
CA ALA A 69 -10.53 -21.93 -0.23
C ALA A 69 -9.55 -23.01 -0.75
N GLY A 70 -10.06 -24.20 -1.04
CA GLY A 70 -9.25 -25.28 -1.61
C GLY A 70 -8.78 -24.96 -3.04
N LEU A 71 -7.56 -25.40 -3.38
CA LEU A 71 -6.98 -25.23 -4.72
C LEU A 71 -7.41 -26.33 -5.71
N ASP A 72 -8.28 -27.23 -5.30
CA ASP A 72 -8.80 -28.37 -6.09
C ASP A 72 -10.34 -28.35 -6.19
N ASP A 73 -10.96 -27.23 -5.92
CA ASP A 73 -12.40 -27.08 -6.12
C ASP A 73 -12.72 -27.20 -7.61
N GLU A 74 -13.75 -28.02 -7.94
CA GLU A 74 -14.17 -28.33 -9.31
C GLU A 74 -15.51 -27.66 -9.64
N GLY A 75 -15.78 -27.47 -10.94
CA GLY A 75 -16.98 -26.80 -11.47
C GLY A 75 -16.84 -25.28 -11.54
N GLU A 76 -17.79 -24.62 -12.18
CA GLU A 76 -17.77 -23.15 -12.42
C GLU A 76 -17.50 -22.35 -11.13
N LEU A 77 -18.17 -22.71 -10.05
CA LEU A 77 -18.00 -22.07 -8.74
C LEU A 77 -16.64 -22.41 -8.11
N GLY A 78 -16.10 -23.61 -8.39
CA GLY A 78 -14.80 -24.07 -7.94
C GLY A 78 -13.66 -23.30 -8.61
N GLU A 79 -13.72 -23.09 -9.91
CA GLU A 79 -12.73 -22.32 -10.68
C GLU A 79 -12.67 -20.88 -10.20
N MET A 80 -13.80 -20.23 -9.96
CA MET A 80 -13.87 -18.89 -9.37
C MET A 80 -13.22 -18.82 -7.98
N ARG A 81 -13.35 -19.86 -7.16
CA ARG A 81 -12.72 -19.94 -5.82
C ARG A 81 -11.22 -20.12 -5.92
N VAL A 82 -10.75 -20.94 -6.86
CA VAL A 82 -9.32 -21.14 -7.13
C VAL A 82 -8.71 -19.83 -7.61
N GLU A 83 -9.37 -19.10 -8.51
CA GLU A 83 -8.92 -17.80 -8.97
C GLU A 83 -8.82 -16.79 -7.82
N LYS A 84 -9.86 -16.68 -6.99
CA LYS A 84 -9.84 -15.83 -5.77
C LYS A 84 -8.70 -16.23 -4.83
N THR A 85 -8.45 -17.53 -4.66
CA THR A 85 -7.36 -18.04 -3.81
C THR A 85 -5.99 -17.66 -4.38
N LEU A 86 -5.80 -17.72 -5.70
CA LEU A 86 -4.57 -17.29 -6.35
C LEU A 86 -4.38 -15.75 -6.26
N LYS A 87 -5.45 -14.98 -6.35
CA LYS A 87 -5.40 -13.52 -6.11
C LYS A 87 -4.92 -13.16 -4.69
N VAL A 88 -5.19 -14.01 -3.70
CA VAL A 88 -4.66 -13.79 -2.33
C VAL A 88 -3.12 -13.79 -2.32
N LEU A 89 -2.47 -14.62 -3.16
CA LEU A 89 -1.00 -14.66 -3.25
C LEU A 89 -0.36 -13.32 -3.62
N GLU A 90 -1.10 -12.43 -4.29
CA GLU A 90 -0.61 -11.11 -4.70
C GLU A 90 -0.27 -10.21 -3.50
N SER A 91 -0.95 -10.42 -2.37
CA SER A 91 -0.77 -9.63 -1.14
C SER A 91 -0.08 -10.37 0.00
N VAL A 92 0.30 -11.65 -0.19
CA VAL A 92 0.83 -12.53 0.87
C VAL A 92 2.34 -12.48 0.93
N ASP A 93 2.89 -12.41 2.13
CA ASP A 93 4.33 -12.47 2.40
C ASP A 93 4.79 -13.89 2.71
N ILE A 94 3.96 -14.64 3.46
CA ILE A 94 4.24 -16.02 3.88
C ILE A 94 3.04 -16.90 3.53
N ALA A 95 3.24 -17.87 2.67
CA ALA A 95 2.28 -18.90 2.33
C ALA A 95 2.56 -20.18 3.14
N VAL A 96 1.57 -20.71 3.84
CA VAL A 96 1.66 -21.97 4.54
C VAL A 96 0.88 -23.02 3.75
N TRP A 97 1.59 -23.99 3.19
CA TRP A 97 0.97 -25.14 2.54
C TRP A 97 0.55 -26.18 3.59
N VAL A 98 -0.72 -26.49 3.66
CA VAL A 98 -1.29 -27.44 4.61
C VAL A 98 -1.49 -28.78 3.91
N TRP A 99 -0.71 -29.79 4.34
CA TRP A 99 -0.84 -31.18 3.89
C TRP A 99 -2.01 -31.83 4.59
N GLY A 100 -2.99 -32.32 3.83
CA GLY A 100 -4.10 -33.10 4.36
C GLY A 100 -3.65 -34.47 4.92
N LYS A 101 -4.48 -35.09 5.76
CA LYS A 101 -4.32 -36.53 6.02
C LYS A 101 -4.71 -37.26 4.73
N ALA A 102 -3.78 -38.03 4.19
CA ALA A 102 -4.19 -39.24 3.50
C ALA A 102 -4.61 -40.26 4.59
N ASP A 103 -5.59 -41.08 4.30
CA ASP A 103 -5.94 -42.21 5.13
C ASP A 103 -4.78 -43.24 5.06
N GLY A 104 -3.69 -42.98 5.77
CA GLY A 104 -2.44 -43.73 5.80
C GLY A 104 -1.22 -42.94 5.32
N LEU A 105 -0.31 -42.71 6.15
CA LEU A 105 1.15 -42.39 6.08
C LEU A 105 1.76 -41.67 4.84
N VAL A 106 1.05 -41.47 3.73
CA VAL A 106 1.53 -40.80 2.50
C VAL A 106 0.69 -39.58 2.22
N PRO A 107 1.29 -38.44 1.86
CA PRO A 107 0.52 -37.25 1.38
C PRO A 107 -0.39 -37.66 0.22
N ASP A 108 -1.62 -37.12 0.18
CA ASP A 108 -2.52 -37.33 -0.97
C ASP A 108 -1.73 -37.01 -2.26
N LYS A 109 -1.69 -37.98 -3.19
CA LYS A 109 -0.96 -37.86 -4.44
C LYS A 109 -1.28 -36.59 -5.19
N ARG A 110 -2.55 -36.14 -5.17
CA ARG A 110 -3.00 -34.87 -5.76
C ARG A 110 -2.35 -33.65 -5.12
N SER A 111 -2.16 -33.69 -3.79
CA SER A 111 -1.45 -32.63 -3.06
C SER A 111 0.04 -32.62 -3.43
N GLY A 112 0.65 -33.80 -3.62
CA GLY A 112 2.03 -33.97 -4.07
C GLY A 112 2.28 -33.41 -5.46
N ASP A 113 1.33 -33.57 -6.38
CA ASP A 113 1.44 -33.06 -7.75
C ASP A 113 1.23 -31.54 -7.84
N ARG A 114 0.39 -30.96 -6.99
CA ARG A 114 0.07 -29.52 -7.01
C ARG A 114 1.04 -28.65 -6.23
N PHE A 115 1.65 -29.18 -5.17
CA PHE A 115 2.56 -28.41 -4.33
C PHE A 115 3.77 -27.83 -5.10
N PRO A 116 4.47 -28.57 -5.98
CA PRO A 116 5.61 -28.03 -6.72
C PRO A 116 5.21 -26.83 -7.62
N VAL A 117 4.04 -26.89 -8.25
CA VAL A 117 3.52 -25.82 -9.10
C VAL A 117 3.20 -24.60 -8.24
N PHE A 118 2.50 -24.78 -7.12
CA PHE A 118 2.21 -23.72 -6.16
C PHE A 118 3.50 -23.09 -5.61
N ALA A 119 4.47 -23.91 -5.19
CA ALA A 119 5.74 -23.41 -4.65
C ALA A 119 6.57 -22.65 -5.70
N ALA A 120 6.51 -23.06 -6.97
CA ALA A 120 7.15 -22.34 -8.06
C ALA A 120 6.49 -20.97 -8.28
N GLU A 121 5.16 -20.91 -8.24
CA GLU A 121 4.41 -19.67 -8.38
C GLU A 121 4.65 -18.70 -7.20
N CYS A 122 4.73 -19.23 -5.98
CA CYS A 122 5.12 -18.44 -4.80
C CYS A 122 6.55 -17.88 -4.97
N ARG A 123 7.52 -18.69 -5.41
CA ARG A 123 8.90 -18.24 -5.65
C ARG A 123 8.97 -17.14 -6.70
N LYS A 124 8.25 -17.29 -7.82
CA LYS A 124 8.16 -16.26 -8.85
C LYS A 124 7.66 -14.92 -8.30
N ARG A 125 6.76 -14.97 -7.32
CA ARG A 125 6.22 -13.79 -6.63
C ARG A 125 7.03 -13.35 -5.40
N GLY A 126 8.14 -14.00 -5.05
CA GLY A 126 8.91 -13.71 -3.83
C GLY A 126 8.16 -14.04 -2.52
N VAL A 127 7.15 -14.91 -2.56
CA VAL A 127 6.41 -15.37 -1.38
C VAL A 127 7.18 -16.49 -0.69
N VAL A 128 7.41 -16.37 0.61
CA VAL A 128 8.04 -17.44 1.38
C VAL A 128 7.05 -18.57 1.61
N VAL A 129 7.43 -19.80 1.26
CA VAL A 129 6.58 -20.97 1.45
C VAL A 129 7.07 -21.78 2.65
N LEU A 130 6.16 -22.07 3.55
CA LEU A 130 6.32 -22.99 4.66
C LEU A 130 5.36 -24.17 4.50
N GLU A 131 5.75 -25.32 4.98
CA GLU A 131 4.93 -26.53 4.95
C GLU A 131 4.47 -26.87 6.37
N TYR A 132 3.21 -27.31 6.48
CA TYR A 132 2.62 -27.82 7.70
C TYR A 132 1.91 -29.14 7.42
N LYS A 133 2.26 -30.18 8.17
CA LYS A 133 1.57 -31.46 8.10
C LYS A 133 0.52 -31.53 9.21
N ARG A 134 -0.68 -31.97 8.86
CA ARG A 134 -1.79 -32.08 9.82
C ARG A 134 -1.38 -32.96 11.02
N GLY A 135 -1.45 -32.41 12.23
CA GLY A 135 -1.04 -33.04 13.46
C GLY A 135 0.33 -32.60 13.97
N GLU A 136 1.08 -31.80 13.23
CA GLU A 136 2.27 -31.13 13.76
C GLU A 136 1.89 -30.09 14.82
N ASP A 137 2.88 -29.74 15.66
CA ASP A 137 2.72 -28.73 16.70
C ASP A 137 2.50 -27.32 16.07
N VAL A 138 1.39 -26.69 16.44
CA VAL A 138 1.04 -25.33 15.96
C VAL A 138 2.01 -24.28 16.52
N GLU A 139 2.53 -24.46 17.73
CA GLU A 139 3.54 -23.56 18.30
C GLU A 139 4.88 -23.70 17.55
N GLY A 140 5.22 -24.90 17.09
CA GLY A 140 6.34 -25.12 16.19
C GLY A 140 6.19 -24.37 14.87
N LEU A 141 4.99 -24.35 14.30
CA LEU A 141 4.69 -23.55 13.10
C LEU A 141 4.83 -22.04 13.37
N LYS A 142 4.32 -21.55 14.50
CA LYS A 142 4.49 -20.14 14.89
C LYS A 142 5.96 -19.75 14.99
N LYS A 143 6.79 -20.61 15.59
CA LYS A 143 8.24 -20.40 15.66
C LYS A 143 8.89 -20.38 14.29
N LYS A 144 8.52 -21.29 13.36
CA LYS A 144 9.01 -21.29 11.98
C LYS A 144 8.65 -19.98 11.28
N ILE A 145 7.39 -19.52 11.41
CA ILE A 145 6.92 -18.26 10.85
C ILE A 145 7.70 -17.08 11.46
N ALA A 146 7.85 -17.05 12.78
CA ALA A 146 8.58 -16.00 13.49
C ALA A 146 10.06 -15.89 13.08
N ALA A 147 10.66 -16.98 12.64
CA ALA A 147 12.04 -17.04 12.17
C ALA A 147 12.23 -16.62 10.69
N VAL A 148 11.14 -16.41 9.95
CA VAL A 148 11.21 -15.99 8.53
C VAL A 148 11.85 -14.61 8.43
N LYS A 149 12.92 -14.54 7.66
CA LYS A 149 13.52 -13.26 7.27
C LYS A 149 12.87 -12.81 5.97
N LEU A 150 12.01 -11.82 6.05
CA LEU A 150 11.46 -11.18 4.85
C LEU A 150 12.52 -10.23 4.30
N GLU A 151 12.91 -10.43 3.04
CA GLU A 151 14.01 -9.66 2.40
C GLU A 151 13.69 -8.18 2.24
N GLU A 152 12.42 -7.83 2.14
CA GLU A 152 11.99 -6.44 2.03
C GLU A 152 11.19 -5.98 3.26
N ARG A 153 11.89 -5.52 4.28
CA ARG A 153 11.23 -4.63 5.24
C ARG A 153 10.84 -3.34 4.50
N MET A 154 9.59 -2.95 4.64
CA MET A 154 9.11 -1.67 4.12
C MET A 154 10.05 -0.57 4.64
N PRO A 155 10.68 0.25 3.77
CA PRO A 155 11.56 1.32 4.21
C PRO A 155 10.78 2.29 5.11
N GLY A 156 11.45 2.95 6.03
CA GLY A 156 10.84 4.02 6.81
C GLY A 156 10.43 5.18 5.89
N LEU A 157 9.37 5.89 6.27
CA LEU A 157 8.89 7.08 5.54
C LEU A 157 9.99 8.14 5.44
N LEU A 158 10.79 8.27 6.49
CA LEU A 158 11.81 9.30 6.66
C LEU A 158 13.24 8.80 6.44
N ASP A 159 13.43 7.54 6.01
CA ASP A 159 14.75 6.95 5.77
C ASP A 159 15.57 7.77 4.76
N GLY A 160 16.78 8.12 5.12
CA GLY A 160 17.70 8.92 4.28
C GLY A 160 17.33 10.41 4.17
N LEU A 161 16.21 10.85 4.72
CA LEU A 161 15.78 12.25 4.69
C LEU A 161 16.23 13.03 5.93
N VAL A 162 16.33 12.37 7.07
CA VAL A 162 16.63 13.00 8.36
C VAL A 162 17.57 12.14 9.19
N LYS A 163 18.23 12.74 10.17
CA LYS A 163 19.12 12.08 11.12
C LYS A 163 18.61 12.29 12.54
N LYS A 164 18.99 11.40 13.47
CA LYS A 164 18.65 11.55 14.90
C LYS A 164 19.00 12.95 15.41
N GLY A 165 18.05 13.56 16.09
CA GLY A 165 18.17 14.92 16.62
C GLY A 165 17.73 16.03 15.65
N ASP A 166 17.47 15.73 14.38
CA ASP A 166 16.90 16.68 13.43
C ASP A 166 15.51 17.16 13.85
N ARG A 167 15.12 18.34 13.38
CA ARG A 167 13.81 18.93 13.62
C ARG A 167 12.94 18.82 12.37
N VAL A 168 11.72 18.32 12.56
CA VAL A 168 10.72 18.14 11.52
C VAL A 168 9.50 19.00 11.84
N LEU A 169 9.01 19.75 10.85
CA LEU A 169 7.77 20.51 10.95
C LEU A 169 6.69 19.78 10.14
N CYS A 170 5.67 19.26 10.82
CA CYS A 170 4.48 18.70 10.19
C CYS A 170 3.40 19.79 10.12
N VAL A 171 3.07 20.22 8.91
CA VAL A 171 2.04 21.23 8.65
C VAL A 171 0.77 20.51 8.23
N VAL A 172 -0.22 20.53 9.13
CA VAL A 172 -1.46 19.74 9.01
C VAL A 172 -2.64 20.69 8.84
N PRO A 173 -3.20 20.83 7.64
CA PRO A 173 -4.45 21.57 7.47
C PRO A 173 -5.59 20.82 8.14
N ILE A 174 -6.47 21.56 8.82
CA ILE A 174 -7.73 21.04 9.36
C ILE A 174 -8.82 21.44 8.38
N ASP A 175 -9.35 20.48 7.64
CA ASP A 175 -10.41 20.66 6.67
C ASP A 175 -11.58 19.69 6.90
N GLU A 176 -12.63 19.77 6.09
CA GLU A 176 -13.83 18.93 6.20
C GLU A 176 -13.55 17.43 5.95
N SER A 177 -12.45 17.10 5.28
CA SER A 177 -12.04 15.71 5.02
C SER A 177 -11.30 15.08 6.21
N ALA A 178 -10.80 15.88 7.14
CA ALA A 178 -10.18 15.39 8.37
C ALA A 178 -11.25 14.98 9.39
N PRO A 179 -11.22 13.76 9.93
CA PRO A 179 -12.16 13.37 10.99
C PRO A 179 -12.01 14.27 12.22
N LYS A 180 -13.12 14.81 12.72
CA LYS A 180 -13.11 15.70 13.88
C LYS A 180 -12.41 15.03 15.08
N GLY A 181 -11.46 15.76 15.68
CA GLY A 181 -10.75 15.35 16.89
C GLY A 181 -9.61 14.36 16.69
N ARG A 182 -9.17 14.08 15.45
CA ARG A 182 -8.05 13.17 15.20
C ARG A 182 -7.26 13.52 13.93
N LEU A 183 -5.99 13.14 13.92
CA LEU A 183 -5.15 13.16 12.72
C LEU A 183 -5.50 11.99 11.78
N ILE A 184 -5.28 12.16 10.48
CA ILE A 184 -5.40 11.06 9.52
C ILE A 184 -4.18 10.12 9.61
N LEU A 185 -4.36 8.89 9.14
CA LEU A 185 -3.36 7.83 9.27
C LEU A 185 -1.95 8.21 8.78
N PRO A 186 -1.75 8.85 7.60
CA PRO A 186 -0.43 9.26 7.16
C PRO A 186 0.27 10.22 8.12
N GLN A 187 -0.46 11.17 8.69
CA GLN A 187 0.07 12.14 9.64
C GLN A 187 0.52 11.44 10.93
N GLN A 188 -0.31 10.52 11.46
CA GLN A 188 0.02 9.73 12.65
C GLN A 188 1.28 8.88 12.44
N GLN A 189 1.42 8.22 11.29
CA GLN A 189 2.56 7.36 10.99
C GLN A 189 3.87 8.15 10.90
N VAL A 190 3.85 9.32 10.25
CA VAL A 190 5.03 10.20 10.18
C VAL A 190 5.43 10.70 11.56
N ILE A 191 4.48 11.17 12.37
CA ILE A 191 4.76 11.63 13.74
C ILE A 191 5.33 10.48 14.57
N ARG A 192 4.76 9.28 14.47
CA ARG A 192 5.27 8.09 15.17
C ARG A 192 6.69 7.76 14.73
N GLU A 193 6.99 7.77 13.44
CA GLU A 193 8.33 7.50 12.94
C GLU A 193 9.33 8.56 13.38
N CYS A 194 8.92 9.84 13.48
CA CYS A 194 9.76 10.87 14.08
C CYS A 194 10.19 10.49 15.51
N LEU A 195 9.26 10.01 16.34
CA LEU A 195 9.56 9.57 17.71
C LEU A 195 10.48 8.35 17.72
N ASP A 196 10.21 7.35 16.89
CA ASP A 196 11.01 6.13 16.80
C ASP A 196 12.46 6.42 16.36
N LYS A 197 12.68 7.44 15.54
CA LYS A 197 14.02 7.89 15.08
C LYS A 197 14.69 8.90 16.01
N GLY A 198 14.03 9.32 17.09
CA GLY A 198 14.57 10.31 18.03
C GLY A 198 14.68 11.70 17.40
N LEU A 199 13.71 12.10 16.58
CA LEU A 199 13.58 13.42 15.98
C LEU A 199 12.75 14.34 16.88
N VAL A 200 12.94 15.65 16.74
CA VAL A 200 12.06 16.65 17.34
C VAL A 200 10.99 17.04 16.33
N VAL A 201 9.73 16.69 16.60
CA VAL A 201 8.62 17.02 15.71
C VAL A 201 7.78 18.15 16.26
N THR A 202 7.51 19.15 15.43
CA THR A 202 6.54 20.21 15.68
C THR A 202 5.34 20.01 14.75
N VAL A 203 4.14 20.14 15.26
CA VAL A 203 2.90 20.00 14.45
C VAL A 203 2.16 21.33 14.54
N CYS A 204 1.77 21.89 13.39
CA CYS A 204 1.05 23.16 13.32
C CYS A 204 0.09 23.20 12.12
N GLN A 205 -0.81 24.17 12.10
CA GLN A 205 -1.62 24.47 10.92
C GLN A 205 -0.86 25.37 9.92
N PRO A 206 -1.29 25.47 8.66
CA PRO A 206 -0.64 26.34 7.66
C PRO A 206 -0.55 27.82 8.06
N SER A 207 -1.50 28.33 8.82
CA SER A 207 -1.49 29.71 9.36
C SER A 207 -0.38 29.98 10.37
N GLU A 208 0.12 28.93 11.03
CA GLU A 208 1.08 29.01 12.12
C GLU A 208 2.53 28.77 11.66
N VAL A 209 2.73 28.43 10.38
CA VAL A 209 4.06 28.17 9.80
C VAL A 209 5.03 29.35 10.04
N PRO A 210 4.65 30.65 9.84
CA PRO A 210 5.55 31.77 10.10
C PRO A 210 6.02 31.81 11.56
N SER A 211 5.11 31.52 12.51
CA SER A 211 5.45 31.48 13.94
C SER A 211 6.31 30.27 14.30
N ALA A 212 6.00 29.09 13.71
CA ALA A 212 6.79 27.86 13.91
C ALA A 212 8.23 28.00 13.39
N LEU A 213 8.39 28.66 12.25
CA LEU A 213 9.72 28.93 11.65
C LEU A 213 10.45 30.12 12.31
N CYS A 214 9.84 30.76 13.31
CA CYS A 214 10.37 31.98 13.94
C CYS A 214 10.64 33.13 12.94
N LEU A 215 9.85 33.22 11.87
CA LEU A 215 9.93 34.28 10.89
C LEU A 215 9.33 35.61 11.43
N VAL A 216 8.61 35.58 12.55
CA VAL A 216 8.08 36.74 13.25
C VAL A 216 9.04 37.07 14.41
N PRO A 217 9.67 38.25 14.44
CA PRO A 217 10.54 38.65 15.52
C PRO A 217 9.76 38.65 16.86
N SER A 218 10.23 37.88 17.82
CA SER A 218 9.74 37.90 19.19
C SER A 218 10.94 38.06 20.13
N ALA A 219 10.88 39.07 21.00
CA ALA A 219 11.92 39.37 21.98
C ALA A 219 12.21 38.22 22.97
N ALA A 220 11.39 37.17 22.98
CA ALA A 220 11.46 36.07 23.94
C ALA A 220 12.17 34.80 23.42
N ARG A 221 12.70 34.78 22.18
CA ARG A 221 13.34 33.57 21.63
C ARG A 221 14.71 33.89 21.02
N PRO A 222 15.82 33.64 21.73
CA PRO A 222 17.13 33.64 21.14
C PRO A 222 17.30 32.39 20.27
N GLU A 223 17.85 32.56 19.07
CA GLU A 223 18.29 31.56 18.10
C GLU A 223 17.33 30.41 17.76
N SER A 224 16.66 30.52 16.64
CA SER A 224 15.83 29.45 16.09
C SER A 224 16.71 28.37 15.48
N VAL A 225 16.67 27.17 16.05
CA VAL A 225 17.27 25.99 15.40
C VAL A 225 16.44 25.68 14.16
N PRO A 226 17.05 25.63 12.96
CA PRO A 226 16.31 25.46 11.72
C PRO A 226 15.68 24.06 11.63
N TYR A 227 14.53 23.95 10.98
CA TYR A 227 13.96 22.67 10.58
C TYR A 227 14.72 22.12 9.38
N GLN A 228 15.01 20.83 9.38
CA GLN A 228 15.64 20.13 8.28
C GLN A 228 14.63 19.65 7.24
N LEU A 229 13.40 19.39 7.68
CA LEU A 229 12.32 18.90 6.82
C LEU A 229 10.98 19.51 7.24
N VAL A 230 10.23 19.96 6.24
CA VAL A 230 8.83 20.37 6.38
C VAL A 230 7.97 19.38 5.60
N ILE A 231 6.91 18.88 6.23
CA ILE A 231 6.00 17.87 5.66
C ILE A 231 4.58 18.44 5.72
N THR A 232 3.86 18.43 4.59
CA THR A 232 2.49 18.94 4.52
C THR A 232 1.58 18.05 3.69
N ASP A 233 0.30 18.35 3.63
CA ASP A 233 -0.62 17.69 2.71
C ASP A 233 -0.43 18.21 1.27
N SER A 234 -0.61 17.33 0.26
CA SER A 234 -0.45 17.68 -1.14
C SER A 234 -1.34 18.84 -1.59
N GLN A 235 -2.52 19.01 -0.97
CA GLN A 235 -3.42 20.14 -1.25
C GLN A 235 -2.90 21.48 -0.70
N ALA A 236 -2.15 21.47 0.38
CA ALA A 236 -1.57 22.67 1.00
C ALA A 236 -0.15 22.98 0.51
N PHE A 237 0.41 22.15 -0.40
CA PHE A 237 1.83 22.21 -0.79
C PHE A 237 2.25 23.59 -1.25
N GLY A 238 1.55 24.19 -2.21
CA GLY A 238 1.88 25.51 -2.77
C GLY A 238 1.77 26.64 -1.71
N LYS A 239 0.75 26.59 -0.84
CA LYS A 239 0.59 27.56 0.24
C LYS A 239 1.76 27.47 1.21
N VAL A 240 2.14 26.27 1.64
CA VAL A 240 3.27 26.07 2.57
C VAL A 240 4.59 26.45 1.90
N LYS A 241 4.80 26.03 0.62
CA LYS A 241 5.99 26.42 -0.16
C LYS A 241 6.21 27.94 -0.19
N GLY A 242 5.13 28.71 -0.37
CA GLY A 242 5.18 30.17 -0.38
C GLY A 242 5.49 30.82 0.98
N LEU A 243 5.36 30.06 2.07
CA LEU A 243 5.69 30.55 3.44
C LEU A 243 7.12 30.18 3.87
N LEU A 244 7.79 29.30 3.14
CA LEU A 244 9.17 28.91 3.45
C LEU A 244 10.17 29.97 2.97
N PRO A 245 11.31 30.14 3.67
CA PRO A 245 12.38 31.02 3.22
C PRO A 245 12.87 30.61 1.83
N VAL A 246 12.99 31.58 0.93
CA VAL A 246 13.55 31.34 -0.40
C VAL A 246 15.02 30.90 -0.25
N PRO A 247 15.51 29.89 -1.01
CA PRO A 247 16.91 29.41 -0.90
C PRO A 247 18.00 30.50 -1.04
N ALA A 248 17.67 31.64 -1.66
CA ALA A 248 18.58 32.77 -1.78
C ALA A 248 18.80 33.54 -0.47
N THR A 249 17.93 33.42 0.50
CA THR A 249 18.12 33.91 1.86
C THR A 249 18.61 32.77 2.75
N ARG A 250 19.85 32.36 2.52
CA ARG A 250 20.55 31.48 3.47
C ARG A 250 20.51 32.15 4.83
N GLY A 251 19.74 31.58 5.77
CA GLY A 251 19.89 31.94 7.17
C GLY A 251 21.36 31.77 7.57
N ALA A 252 21.77 32.38 8.65
CA ALA A 252 23.18 32.39 9.12
C ALA A 252 23.84 31.00 9.23
N SER A 253 23.05 29.89 9.16
CA SER A 253 23.52 28.50 9.20
C SER A 253 23.63 27.81 7.83
N GLY A 254 23.22 28.41 6.72
CA GLY A 254 23.33 27.82 5.37
C GLY A 254 22.43 26.59 5.11
N THR A 255 21.54 26.24 6.02
CA THR A 255 20.70 25.03 5.90
C THR A 255 19.48 25.31 5.01
N VAL A 256 19.35 24.58 3.92
CA VAL A 256 18.17 24.60 3.05
C VAL A 256 17.07 23.79 3.69
N VAL A 257 15.94 24.41 3.97
CA VAL A 257 14.74 23.71 4.46
C VAL A 257 14.11 22.95 3.32
N ARG A 258 14.05 21.61 3.42
CA ARG A 258 13.42 20.76 2.41
C ARG A 258 11.92 20.65 2.67
N LEU A 259 11.12 20.64 1.61
CA LEU A 259 9.66 20.47 1.68
C LEU A 259 9.25 19.19 0.97
N THR A 260 8.37 18.42 1.60
CA THR A 260 7.72 17.25 1.01
C THR A 260 6.27 17.16 1.46
N SER A 261 5.53 16.15 1.00
CA SER A 261 4.18 15.88 1.48
C SER A 261 4.05 14.47 2.06
N PHE A 262 3.06 14.29 2.95
CA PHE A 262 2.72 12.96 3.47
C PHE A 262 2.51 11.96 2.34
N SER A 263 1.81 12.34 1.28
CA SER A 263 1.54 11.46 0.13
C SER A 263 2.81 11.10 -0.66
N ILE A 264 3.78 12.00 -0.80
CA ILE A 264 5.07 11.72 -1.44
C ILE A 264 5.88 10.72 -0.60
N LEU A 265 5.91 10.91 0.72
CA LEU A 265 6.57 9.95 1.63
C LEU A 265 5.97 8.55 1.51
N PHE A 266 4.64 8.45 1.42
CA PHE A 266 3.97 7.16 1.22
C PHE A 266 4.20 6.58 -0.19
N ALA A 267 4.24 7.40 -1.22
CA ALA A 267 4.59 6.96 -2.57
C ALA A 267 6.01 6.37 -2.61
N ARG A 268 6.96 7.01 -1.90
CA ARG A 268 8.33 6.52 -1.74
C ARG A 268 8.41 5.23 -0.92
N GLN A 269 7.65 5.12 0.16
CA GLN A 269 7.66 3.95 1.03
C GLN A 269 7.03 2.73 0.36
N LYS A 270 5.86 2.88 -0.26
CA LYS A 270 5.06 1.76 -0.78
C LYS A 270 5.29 1.46 -2.24
N GLY A 271 5.70 2.44 -3.04
CA GLY A 271 5.86 2.31 -4.48
C GLY A 271 7.30 2.46 -4.95
N ASP A 272 7.41 2.79 -6.22
CA ASP A 272 8.64 3.20 -6.89
C ASP A 272 8.48 4.68 -7.29
N LEU A 273 9.22 5.55 -6.57
CA LEU A 273 9.09 6.99 -6.78
C LEU A 273 9.56 7.42 -8.17
N GLN A 274 10.56 6.73 -8.73
CA GLN A 274 11.08 7.05 -10.08
C GLN A 274 10.04 6.74 -11.15
N GLU A 275 9.34 5.61 -11.06
CA GLU A 275 8.26 5.28 -11.99
C GLU A 275 7.08 6.26 -11.83
N PHE A 276 6.76 6.67 -10.61
CA PHE A 276 5.74 7.69 -10.39
C PHE A 276 6.12 9.08 -10.94
N VAL A 277 7.40 9.44 -10.92
CA VAL A 277 7.89 10.69 -11.54
C VAL A 277 7.76 10.64 -13.06
N LYS A 278 8.11 9.52 -13.70
CA LYS A 278 7.86 9.32 -15.13
C LYS A 278 6.37 9.46 -15.49
N GLY A 279 5.49 8.90 -14.64
CA GLY A 279 4.05 9.06 -14.78
C GLY A 279 3.59 10.50 -14.60
N LEU A 280 4.25 11.28 -13.75
CA LEU A 280 3.98 12.70 -13.57
C LEU A 280 4.37 13.52 -14.81
N GLU A 281 5.54 13.23 -15.41
CA GLU A 281 6.02 13.85 -16.66
C GLU A 281 5.10 13.50 -17.85
N ALA A 282 4.55 12.27 -17.86
CA ALA A 282 3.64 11.83 -18.92
C ALA A 282 2.32 12.61 -19.00
N ILE A 283 1.94 13.33 -17.94
CA ILE A 283 0.71 14.16 -17.93
C ILE A 283 0.76 15.23 -19.04
N GLU A 284 1.93 15.80 -19.31
CA GLU A 284 2.11 16.82 -20.35
C GLU A 284 1.91 16.27 -21.76
N SER A 285 2.09 14.98 -21.98
CA SER A 285 1.96 14.32 -23.27
C SER A 285 0.52 13.85 -23.60
N LEU A 286 -0.42 13.96 -22.65
CA LEU A 286 -1.82 13.56 -22.83
C LEU A 286 -2.51 14.38 -23.92
N LYS A 287 -3.44 13.74 -24.63
CA LYS A 287 -4.23 14.32 -25.73
C LYS A 287 -5.71 14.34 -25.38
N ASP A 288 -6.46 15.18 -26.10
CA ASP A 288 -7.92 15.20 -25.96
C ASP A 288 -8.52 13.84 -26.31
N GLY A 289 -9.37 13.34 -25.41
CA GLY A 289 -10.02 12.04 -25.57
C GLY A 289 -9.23 10.85 -25.01
N ASP A 290 -7.98 11.06 -24.55
CA ASP A 290 -7.20 10.02 -23.89
C ASP A 290 -7.92 9.46 -22.64
N THR A 291 -7.76 8.15 -22.43
CA THR A 291 -8.36 7.47 -21.30
C THR A 291 -7.36 7.34 -20.16
N VAL A 292 -7.77 7.80 -18.97
CA VAL A 292 -7.00 7.69 -17.74
C VAL A 292 -7.67 6.69 -16.80
N LEU A 293 -6.92 5.69 -16.35
CA LEU A 293 -7.37 4.74 -15.34
C LEU A 293 -7.09 5.29 -13.95
N VAL A 294 -8.13 5.51 -13.17
CA VAL A 294 -8.06 5.92 -11.77
C VAL A 294 -8.22 4.68 -10.89
N ALA A 295 -7.13 4.27 -10.23
CA ALA A 295 -7.06 3.03 -9.47
C ALA A 295 -7.01 3.26 -7.96
N GLU A 296 -7.91 2.63 -7.23
CA GLU A 296 -7.97 2.69 -5.77
C GLU A 296 -7.65 1.33 -5.14
N GLY A 297 -6.85 1.34 -4.08
CA GLY A 297 -6.44 0.12 -3.37
C GLY A 297 -7.49 -0.44 -2.40
N CYS A 298 -8.61 0.25 -2.22
CA CYS A 298 -9.68 -0.15 -1.31
C CYS A 298 -11.03 0.32 -1.82
N THR A 299 -12.09 -0.29 -1.30
CA THR A 299 -13.46 0.18 -1.46
C THR A 299 -13.84 1.01 -0.24
N HIS A 300 -14.22 2.26 -0.43
CA HIS A 300 -14.72 3.11 0.65
C HIS A 300 -15.97 3.89 0.18
N HIS A 301 -16.76 4.35 1.15
CA HIS A 301 -17.91 5.17 0.82
C HIS A 301 -17.45 6.53 0.28
N ARG A 302 -17.81 6.84 -0.97
CA ARG A 302 -17.43 8.07 -1.66
C ARG A 302 -18.26 9.24 -1.16
N GLN A 303 -17.60 10.36 -0.86
CA GLN A 303 -18.23 11.61 -0.46
C GLN A 303 -18.37 12.56 -1.66
N CYS A 304 -19.15 13.64 -1.51
CA CYS A 304 -19.42 14.59 -2.61
C CYS A 304 -18.15 15.25 -3.21
N ASN A 305 -17.05 15.35 -2.47
CA ASN A 305 -15.76 15.90 -2.90
C ASN A 305 -14.64 14.84 -2.87
N ASP A 306 -14.96 13.62 -3.27
CA ASP A 306 -14.04 12.50 -3.29
C ASP A 306 -12.75 12.80 -4.08
N ILE A 307 -11.62 12.28 -3.57
CA ILE A 307 -10.31 12.55 -4.18
C ILE A 307 -10.22 11.90 -5.56
N GLY A 308 -10.55 10.62 -5.66
CA GLY A 308 -10.39 9.82 -6.88
C GLY A 308 -11.32 10.26 -8.00
N THR A 309 -12.60 10.44 -7.68
CA THR A 309 -13.64 10.68 -8.70
C THR A 309 -13.88 12.14 -9.04
N VAL A 310 -13.43 13.09 -8.19
CA VAL A 310 -13.67 14.53 -8.38
C VAL A 310 -12.38 15.33 -8.47
N LYS A 311 -11.49 15.20 -7.47
CA LYS A 311 -10.31 16.07 -7.39
C LYS A 311 -9.22 15.66 -8.39
N ILE A 312 -8.98 14.38 -8.59
CA ILE A 312 -7.98 13.87 -9.55
C ILE A 312 -8.35 14.20 -11.00
N PRO A 313 -9.59 13.94 -11.48
CA PRO A 313 -10.00 14.37 -12.83
C PRO A 313 -9.77 15.86 -13.06
N LYS A 314 -10.27 16.72 -12.17
CA LYS A 314 -10.09 18.17 -12.26
C LYS A 314 -8.61 18.60 -12.28
N ALA A 315 -7.78 17.95 -11.45
CA ALA A 315 -6.35 18.25 -11.39
C ALA A 315 -5.64 17.88 -12.69
N LEU A 316 -5.95 16.71 -13.26
CA LEU A 316 -5.36 16.25 -14.52
C LEU A 316 -5.78 17.11 -15.71
N GLU A 317 -7.07 17.45 -15.83
CA GLU A 317 -7.54 18.35 -16.88
C GLU A 317 -6.91 19.75 -16.77
N LYS A 318 -6.72 20.25 -15.55
CA LYS A 318 -6.01 21.51 -15.30
C LYS A 318 -4.52 21.43 -15.68
N LEU A 319 -3.84 20.33 -15.36
CA LEU A 319 -2.41 20.16 -15.65
C LEU A 319 -2.13 19.93 -17.13
N SER A 320 -2.90 19.05 -17.77
CA SER A 320 -2.74 18.73 -19.19
C SER A 320 -3.34 19.79 -20.13
N GLY A 321 -4.34 20.55 -19.67
CA GLY A 321 -5.14 21.44 -20.53
C GLY A 321 -6.04 20.70 -21.51
N LYS A 322 -6.30 19.40 -21.28
CA LYS A 322 -7.04 18.50 -22.17
C LYS A 322 -8.33 18.00 -21.54
N LYS A 323 -9.29 17.60 -22.40
CA LYS A 323 -10.49 16.86 -21.98
C LYS A 323 -10.19 15.38 -22.01
N LEU A 324 -10.27 14.72 -20.85
CA LEU A 324 -9.87 13.33 -20.66
C LEU A 324 -11.09 12.44 -20.39
N LYS A 325 -10.97 11.16 -20.69
CA LYS A 325 -11.92 10.13 -20.26
C LYS A 325 -11.37 9.44 -19.03
N PHE A 326 -12.24 9.14 -18.07
CA PHE A 326 -11.82 8.51 -16.81
C PHE A 326 -12.53 7.19 -16.62
N GLU A 327 -11.77 6.16 -16.30
CA GLU A 327 -12.25 4.87 -15.84
C GLU A 327 -11.78 4.60 -14.43
N PHE A 328 -12.59 3.90 -13.64
CA PHE A 328 -12.36 3.75 -12.21
C PHE A 328 -12.36 2.28 -11.83
N VAL A 329 -11.31 1.85 -11.13
CA VAL A 329 -11.20 0.51 -10.55
C VAL A 329 -10.87 0.60 -9.07
N SER A 330 -11.34 -0.39 -8.28
CA SER A 330 -11.10 -0.38 -6.83
C SER A 330 -10.82 -1.78 -6.28
N GLY A 331 -10.12 -1.84 -5.15
CA GLY A 331 -9.82 -3.09 -4.47
C GLY A 331 -8.90 -3.99 -5.28
N THR A 332 -9.37 -5.20 -5.57
CA THR A 332 -8.64 -6.25 -6.31
C THR A 332 -8.81 -6.18 -7.82
N ASP A 333 -9.61 -5.23 -8.33
CA ASP A 333 -10.00 -5.17 -9.74
C ASP A 333 -8.98 -4.41 -10.61
N PHE A 334 -7.73 -4.29 -10.14
CA PHE A 334 -6.66 -3.72 -10.95
C PHE A 334 -6.39 -4.63 -12.15
N PRO A 335 -6.47 -4.10 -13.40
CA PRO A 335 -6.39 -4.93 -14.60
C PRO A 335 -4.99 -5.55 -14.79
N ASP A 336 -4.98 -6.77 -15.28
CA ASP A 336 -3.78 -7.41 -15.80
C ASP A 336 -3.70 -7.14 -17.31
N PHE A 337 -2.87 -6.22 -17.70
CA PHE A 337 -2.72 -5.81 -19.10
C PHE A 337 -2.02 -6.86 -19.98
N CYS A 338 -1.36 -7.87 -19.36
CA CYS A 338 -0.55 -8.87 -20.07
C CYS A 338 -1.36 -10.10 -20.52
N VAL A 339 -2.50 -10.38 -19.90
CA VAL A 339 -3.28 -11.60 -20.18
C VAL A 339 -3.88 -11.61 -21.60
N SER A 340 -4.05 -10.45 -22.23
CA SER A 340 -4.58 -10.33 -23.61
C SER A 340 -3.66 -10.87 -24.71
N LEU A 341 -2.37 -11.13 -24.43
CA LEU A 341 -1.41 -11.51 -25.48
C LEU A 341 -1.21 -13.04 -25.61
N THR A 342 -1.64 -13.84 -24.62
CA THR A 342 -1.32 -15.27 -24.56
C THR A 342 -2.51 -16.22 -24.50
N SER A 343 -3.71 -15.75 -24.15
CA SER A 343 -4.90 -16.57 -24.11
C SER A 343 -5.80 -16.33 -25.33
N GLY A 344 -5.82 -17.26 -26.27
CA GLY A 344 -6.74 -17.25 -27.40
C GLY A 344 -8.21 -17.47 -27.02
N LEU A 345 -8.64 -17.06 -25.84
CA LEU A 345 -10.01 -17.04 -25.35
C LEU A 345 -10.61 -15.65 -25.60
N GLU A 346 -11.57 -15.59 -26.50
CA GLU A 346 -12.33 -14.41 -26.94
C GLU A 346 -13.24 -13.77 -25.84
N THR A 347 -12.96 -13.97 -24.55
CA THR A 347 -13.75 -13.40 -23.43
C THR A 347 -13.16 -12.13 -22.84
N ALA A 348 -12.10 -11.58 -23.43
CA ALA A 348 -11.54 -10.30 -23.00
C ALA A 348 -12.33 -9.15 -23.66
N SER A 349 -12.86 -8.24 -22.83
CA SER A 349 -13.24 -6.87 -23.23
C SER A 349 -12.20 -6.30 -24.20
N PRO A 350 -12.59 -5.49 -25.20
CA PRO A 350 -11.65 -4.92 -26.18
C PRO A 350 -10.51 -4.24 -25.45
N PHE A 351 -9.27 -4.49 -25.89
CA PHE A 351 -7.99 -4.03 -25.32
C PHE A 351 -8.10 -2.68 -24.62
N PHE A 352 -8.28 -2.72 -23.30
CA PHE A 352 -8.27 -1.51 -22.50
C PHE A 352 -6.81 -1.14 -22.21
N HIS A 353 -6.30 -0.13 -22.92
CA HIS A 353 -4.97 0.39 -22.75
C HIS A 353 -5.05 1.88 -22.40
N PRO A 354 -5.04 2.26 -21.12
CA PRO A 354 -5.11 3.65 -20.72
C PRO A 354 -3.82 4.40 -21.09
N SER A 355 -3.94 5.69 -21.38
CA SER A 355 -2.77 6.55 -21.64
C SER A 355 -2.00 6.89 -20.36
N LEU A 356 -2.66 6.80 -19.20
CA LEU A 356 -2.08 7.04 -17.88
C LEU A 356 -2.85 6.25 -16.82
N ILE A 357 -2.15 5.73 -15.83
CA ILE A 357 -2.74 5.19 -14.61
C ILE A 357 -2.48 6.15 -13.46
N VAL A 358 -3.53 6.53 -12.72
CA VAL A 358 -3.42 7.36 -11.51
C VAL A 358 -3.86 6.54 -10.31
N HIS A 359 -2.90 6.10 -9.51
CA HIS A 359 -3.13 5.21 -8.38
C HIS A 359 -3.24 5.98 -7.06
N CYS A 360 -4.17 5.57 -6.17
CA CYS A 360 -4.27 6.14 -4.83
C CYS A 360 -3.01 5.84 -3.99
N GLY A 361 -2.91 6.44 -2.80
CA GLY A 361 -1.77 6.23 -1.88
C GLY A 361 -1.59 4.81 -1.36
N GLY A 362 -2.54 3.89 -1.64
CA GLY A 362 -2.43 2.47 -1.31
C GLY A 362 -2.31 2.18 0.19
N CYS A 363 -2.94 2.96 1.06
CA CYS A 363 -2.86 2.78 2.51
C CYS A 363 -3.31 1.39 3.00
N MET A 364 -4.22 0.76 2.26
CA MET A 364 -4.73 -0.59 2.53
C MET A 364 -3.98 -1.70 1.79
N LEU A 365 -3.14 -1.35 0.81
CA LEU A 365 -2.32 -2.29 0.06
C LEU A 365 -1.00 -2.56 0.77
N THR A 366 -0.49 -3.77 0.61
CA THR A 366 0.91 -4.07 0.94
C THR A 366 1.85 -3.39 -0.06
N ARG A 367 3.12 -3.17 0.33
CA ARG A 367 4.15 -2.69 -0.61
C ARG A 367 4.27 -3.63 -1.82
N ARG A 368 4.25 -4.94 -1.60
CA ARG A 368 4.31 -5.97 -2.64
C ARG A 368 3.23 -5.77 -3.70
N GLU A 369 1.98 -5.62 -3.28
CA GLU A 369 0.87 -5.42 -4.21
C GLU A 369 1.00 -4.10 -4.99
N MET A 370 1.47 -3.03 -4.35
CA MET A 370 1.74 -1.78 -5.05
C MET A 370 2.85 -1.94 -6.10
N LEU A 371 3.97 -2.58 -5.75
CA LEU A 371 5.07 -2.83 -6.68
C LEU A 371 4.65 -3.74 -7.83
N ARG A 372 3.79 -4.75 -7.57
CA ARG A 372 3.19 -5.57 -8.63
C ARG A 372 2.39 -4.74 -9.62
N ARG A 373 1.52 -3.85 -9.15
CA ARG A 373 0.73 -2.97 -10.02
C ARG A 373 1.61 -2.04 -10.86
N ILE A 374 2.67 -1.52 -10.27
CA ILE A 374 3.67 -0.72 -10.99
C ILE A 374 4.36 -1.56 -12.06
N ALA A 375 4.75 -2.81 -11.75
CA ALA A 375 5.38 -3.71 -12.70
C ALA A 375 4.45 -4.04 -13.88
N LEU A 376 3.17 -4.34 -13.62
CA LEU A 376 2.17 -4.58 -14.68
C LEU A 376 1.99 -3.35 -15.59
N ALA A 377 1.91 -2.15 -15.01
CA ALA A 377 1.82 -0.92 -15.78
C ALA A 377 3.07 -0.73 -16.67
N LYS A 378 4.25 -0.97 -16.11
CA LYS A 378 5.53 -0.86 -16.82
C LYS A 378 5.67 -1.89 -17.94
N GLU A 379 5.31 -3.15 -17.72
CA GLU A 379 5.30 -4.21 -18.72
C GLU A 379 4.35 -3.89 -19.88
N ALA A 380 3.20 -3.26 -19.59
CA ALA A 380 2.26 -2.78 -20.58
C ALA A 380 2.71 -1.48 -21.26
N GLY A 381 3.79 -0.84 -20.84
CA GLY A 381 4.23 0.45 -21.37
C GLY A 381 3.31 1.63 -20.98
N VAL A 382 2.48 1.47 -19.93
CA VAL A 382 1.56 2.51 -19.47
C VAL A 382 2.18 3.29 -18.31
N PRO A 383 2.33 4.61 -18.41
CA PRO A 383 2.80 5.42 -17.30
C PRO A 383 1.86 5.31 -16.08
N ILE A 384 2.45 5.27 -14.87
CA ILE A 384 1.69 5.23 -13.63
C ILE A 384 2.15 6.34 -12.69
N VAL A 385 1.22 7.04 -12.04
CA VAL A 385 1.49 8.11 -11.09
C VAL A 385 0.63 7.98 -9.82
N ASN A 386 1.06 8.60 -8.73
CA ASN A 386 0.34 8.59 -7.46
C ASN A 386 -0.58 9.83 -7.31
N TYR A 387 -1.77 9.67 -6.69
CA TYR A 387 -2.71 10.76 -6.37
C TYR A 387 -2.03 11.95 -5.71
N GLY A 388 -1.17 11.68 -4.74
CA GLY A 388 -0.49 12.72 -3.98
C GLY A 388 0.45 13.58 -4.82
N LEU A 389 1.15 12.97 -5.77
CA LEU A 389 2.01 13.67 -6.71
C LEU A 389 1.20 14.54 -7.67
N VAL A 390 0.11 14.02 -8.25
CA VAL A 390 -0.79 14.78 -9.13
C VAL A 390 -1.36 15.99 -8.40
N LEU A 391 -1.88 15.80 -7.17
CA LEU A 391 -2.42 16.90 -6.38
C LEU A 391 -1.35 17.91 -5.97
N ALA A 392 -0.16 17.47 -5.60
CA ALA A 392 0.93 18.35 -5.24
C ALA A 392 1.39 19.18 -6.47
N MET A 393 1.49 18.57 -7.65
CA MET A 393 1.82 19.26 -8.91
C MET A 393 0.75 20.30 -9.26
N ALA A 394 -0.53 19.96 -9.16
CA ALA A 394 -1.63 20.91 -9.37
C ALA A 394 -1.61 22.10 -8.38
N ASN A 395 -0.90 21.93 -7.25
CA ASN A 395 -0.70 22.92 -6.21
C ASN A 395 0.75 23.46 -6.13
N GLY A 396 1.51 23.42 -7.24
CA GLY A 396 2.79 24.09 -7.37
C GLY A 396 4.03 23.28 -7.02
N LEU A 397 3.92 21.95 -6.84
CA LEU A 397 5.07 21.06 -6.84
C LEU A 397 5.67 21.04 -8.26
N LYS A 398 6.98 21.10 -8.37
CA LYS A 398 7.70 20.83 -9.60
C LYS A 398 8.31 19.42 -9.55
N VAL A 399 8.55 18.82 -10.72
CA VAL A 399 9.13 17.48 -10.81
C VAL A 399 10.48 17.42 -10.09
N GLU A 400 11.29 18.46 -10.22
CA GLU A 400 12.61 18.60 -9.54
C GLU A 400 12.52 18.62 -8.00
N ASP A 401 11.37 18.99 -7.44
CA ASP A 401 11.16 19.02 -5.99
C ASP A 401 10.84 17.63 -5.41
N VAL A 402 10.50 16.63 -6.26
CA VAL A 402 10.08 15.30 -5.81
C VAL A 402 11.25 14.43 -5.36
N LEU A 403 12.39 14.57 -6.01
CA LEU A 403 13.62 13.80 -5.76
C LEU A 403 14.45 14.41 -4.62
N ILE A 404 13.92 14.39 -3.41
CA ILE A 404 14.58 14.89 -2.19
C ILE A 404 15.43 13.79 -1.56
#